data_dc8d00ea69467955c654c4f0cfdd63e8
#
_entry.id   dc8d00ea69467955c654c4f0cfdd63e8
#
_cell.length_a   1.000
_cell.length_b   1.000
_cell.length_c   1.000
_cell.angle_alpha   90.00
_cell.angle_beta   90.00
_cell.angle_gamma   90.00
#
_symmetry.space_group_name_H-M   'P 1'
#
loop_
_entity.id
_entity.type
_entity.pdbx_description
1 polymer ?
#
loop_
_entity_poly.entity_id
_entity_poly.type
_entity_poly.pdbx_seq_one_letter_code
_entity_poly.pdbx_strand_id
1 'polypeptide(L)'
;MSTTDNTASASPELEATKTPAQPKRTNSIDMLHGPLLGKLIIFAVPLALSSIISQLFNSADAVVAGRFIDSGALAAVGGVAPVISLLIGLFVGLSVGANVAIAIRIGHGRMDLVKNAVQTTAVLTLVCGALLTVVGMLITGPILDAIGMPAEATEEAAWYLRIYFAGSVFFLAYNFGSAVLRAKGDTRRPLYALAAAMLLNVVLNVIAVTVFNAGVIGIAIATDISNALSAAIVIRMLLHEEDAFRLEPRHLAVDRKALKMILYIGLPSGLQSMVFSFSNVIIQAAINSFGADSTAGSAATMNYEYYTYFFVSAFSQAAVTFIGQNFAAGNLKRCDSIVRICMAAAVLSALTLSAIFVGLGDISLGAFTTEAGALGYGTIRMWHVELLECMTSTYEVTAGAMRGMGWSVLPTIVVIVGSCLLRIAFIFWVFPSMNDYTSLMNIYPITWIVTGTTMIALFFFARHRAYAGVRQAQAQAAKHHKIAEI
;
A
#
# COMPACT_ATOMS: atom_id res chain seq x y z
N MET A 1 68.33 -29.34 58.09
CA MET A 1 68.23 -30.69 57.54
C MET A 1 66.81 -30.95 57.08
N SER A 2 66.69 -31.35 55.87
CA SER A 2 65.62 -31.96 55.10
C SER A 2 64.46 -31.05 54.66
N THR A 3 64.59 -30.65 53.43
CA THR A 3 63.66 -30.17 52.47
C THR A 3 62.70 -31.28 51.99
N THR A 4 61.41 -31.06 51.90
CA THR A 4 60.57 -31.85 51.02
C THR A 4 59.74 -30.88 50.16
N ASP A 5 60.04 -30.91 48.87
CA ASP A 5 59.26 -30.39 47.78
C ASP A 5 57.90 -31.02 47.75
N ASN A 6 56.88 -30.20 47.52
CA ASN A 6 55.53 -30.66 47.18
C ASN A 6 55.04 -29.87 45.93
N THR A 7 55.34 -30.37 44.73
CA THR A 7 54.84 -29.93 43.47
C THR A 7 53.39 -30.44 43.30
N ALA A 8 52.42 -29.56 43.49
CA ALA A 8 51.05 -29.84 43.16
C ALA A 8 50.81 -29.49 41.67
N SER A 9 50.52 -30.52 40.89
CA SER A 9 50.15 -30.44 39.48
C SER A 9 48.78 -29.71 39.33
N ALA A 10 48.81 -28.56 38.66
CA ALA A 10 47.61 -27.88 38.21
C ALA A 10 47.01 -28.63 36.99
N SER A 11 45.80 -29.17 37.15
CA SER A 11 44.99 -29.70 36.07
C SER A 11 44.46 -28.52 35.20
N PRO A 12 44.50 -28.61 33.86
CA PRO A 12 43.90 -27.58 33.04
C PRO A 12 42.35 -27.63 33.14
N GLU A 13 41.76 -26.52 33.61
CA GLU A 13 40.35 -26.30 33.52
C GLU A 13 39.91 -26.37 32.06
N LEU A 14 39.03 -27.31 31.73
CA LEU A 14 38.32 -27.36 30.45
C LEU A 14 37.51 -26.06 30.28
N GLU A 15 37.95 -25.18 29.40
CA GLU A 15 37.13 -24.11 28.88
C GLU A 15 35.81 -24.68 28.34
N ALA A 16 34.75 -24.41 29.04
CA ALA A 16 33.39 -24.71 28.56
C ALA A 16 33.18 -24.00 27.23
N THR A 17 33.18 -24.76 26.14
CA THR A 17 32.78 -24.31 24.80
C THR A 17 31.40 -23.63 24.91
N LYS A 18 31.40 -22.29 24.77
CA LYS A 18 30.17 -21.51 24.67
C LYS A 18 29.39 -22.06 23.48
N THR A 19 28.30 -22.75 23.78
CA THR A 19 27.28 -23.14 22.79
C THR A 19 26.95 -21.91 21.96
N PRO A 20 26.99 -21.97 20.62
CA PRO A 20 26.61 -20.83 19.79
C PRO A 20 25.20 -20.41 20.18
N ALA A 21 25.02 -19.16 20.58
CA ALA A 21 23.72 -18.61 20.90
C ALA A 21 22.79 -18.86 19.71
N GLN A 22 21.67 -19.56 19.96
CA GLN A 22 20.64 -19.75 18.94
C GLN A 22 20.27 -18.39 18.38
N PRO A 23 20.23 -18.22 17.03
CA PRO A 23 19.87 -16.94 16.45
C PRO A 23 18.48 -16.56 16.98
N LYS A 24 18.41 -15.42 17.67
CA LYS A 24 17.11 -14.85 18.08
C LYS A 24 16.18 -14.88 16.86
N ARG A 25 15.01 -15.48 17.00
CA ARG A 25 13.99 -15.49 15.94
C ARG A 25 13.61 -14.04 15.62
N THR A 26 14.28 -13.46 14.61
CA THR A 26 13.92 -12.17 14.08
C THR A 26 12.66 -12.37 13.22
N ASN A 27 11.60 -11.60 13.47
CA ASN A 27 10.38 -11.61 12.65
C ASN A 27 10.62 -11.07 11.22
N SER A 28 11.83 -10.63 10.93
CA SER A 28 12.21 -10.05 9.63
C SER A 28 12.67 -11.10 8.64
N ILE A 29 12.24 -10.94 7.38
CA ILE A 29 12.66 -11.78 6.25
C ILE A 29 14.00 -11.28 5.71
N ASP A 30 15.02 -12.15 5.66
CA ASP A 30 16.26 -11.87 4.91
C ASP A 30 15.95 -11.87 3.41
N MET A 31 15.99 -10.69 2.78
CA MET A 31 15.68 -10.50 1.37
C MET A 31 16.89 -10.72 0.44
N LEU A 32 18.10 -10.66 0.99
CA LEU A 32 19.34 -10.70 0.21
C LEU A 32 19.79 -12.12 -0.11
N HIS A 33 19.47 -13.11 0.74
CA HIS A 33 19.96 -14.47 0.61
C HIS A 33 18.82 -15.52 0.56
N GLY A 34 19.15 -16.76 0.20
CA GLY A 34 18.23 -17.92 0.23
C GLY A 34 17.11 -17.91 -0.83
N PRO A 35 16.17 -18.86 -0.75
CA PRO A 35 15.13 -19.06 -1.74
C PRO A 35 14.13 -17.88 -1.76
N LEU A 36 13.71 -17.45 -2.98
CA LEU A 36 12.88 -16.24 -3.17
C LEU A 36 11.40 -16.51 -3.04
N LEU A 37 10.89 -17.59 -3.67
CA LEU A 37 9.44 -17.80 -3.81
C LEU A 37 8.71 -17.82 -2.47
N GLY A 38 9.17 -18.64 -1.53
CA GLY A 38 8.55 -18.71 -0.19
C GLY A 38 8.62 -17.39 0.57
N LYS A 39 9.75 -16.67 0.44
CA LYS A 39 9.93 -15.36 1.09
C LYS A 39 9.00 -14.29 0.52
N LEU A 40 8.84 -14.26 -0.80
CA LEU A 40 7.92 -13.33 -1.48
C LEU A 40 6.46 -13.59 -1.11
N ILE A 41 6.04 -14.87 -1.04
CA ILE A 41 4.68 -15.24 -0.62
C ILE A 41 4.45 -14.84 0.84
N ILE A 42 5.38 -15.21 1.75
CA ILE A 42 5.28 -14.86 3.18
C ILE A 42 5.24 -13.35 3.41
N PHE A 43 5.86 -12.57 2.52
CA PHE A 43 5.84 -11.11 2.57
C PHE A 43 4.55 -10.53 1.96
N ALA A 44 4.12 -11.01 0.78
CA ALA A 44 3.00 -10.46 0.03
C ALA A 44 1.63 -10.81 0.64
N VAL A 45 1.43 -12.05 1.12
CA VAL A 45 0.12 -12.46 1.68
C VAL A 45 -0.34 -11.58 2.85
N PRO A 46 0.48 -11.26 3.86
CA PRO A 46 0.07 -10.34 4.91
C PRO A 46 -0.25 -8.92 4.39
N LEU A 47 0.39 -8.46 3.30
CA LEU A 47 0.06 -7.17 2.68
C LEU A 47 -1.31 -7.20 2.00
N ALA A 48 -1.62 -8.26 1.24
CA ALA A 48 -2.94 -8.44 0.64
C ALA A 48 -4.03 -8.49 1.72
N LEU A 49 -3.81 -9.27 2.79
CA LEU A 49 -4.72 -9.33 3.93
C LEU A 49 -4.88 -7.98 4.63
N SER A 50 -3.81 -7.18 4.76
CA SER A 50 -3.90 -5.83 5.32
C SER A 50 -4.78 -4.93 4.44
N SER A 51 -4.68 -5.04 3.12
CA SER A 51 -5.52 -4.27 2.19
C SER A 51 -6.99 -4.70 2.28
N ILE A 52 -7.27 -6.01 2.39
CA ILE A 52 -8.63 -6.53 2.61
C ILE A 52 -9.20 -6.01 3.92
N ILE A 53 -8.44 -6.06 5.02
CA ILE A 53 -8.86 -5.54 6.32
C ILE A 53 -9.12 -4.03 6.25
N SER A 54 -8.28 -3.26 5.55
CA SER A 54 -8.53 -1.84 5.34
C SER A 54 -9.82 -1.56 4.58
N GLN A 55 -10.14 -2.38 3.58
CA GLN A 55 -11.40 -2.26 2.84
C GLN A 55 -12.61 -2.61 3.73
N LEU A 56 -12.51 -3.67 4.52
CA LEU A 56 -13.55 -4.04 5.49
C LEU A 56 -13.75 -2.97 6.56
N PHE A 57 -12.69 -2.30 7.00
CA PHE A 57 -12.75 -1.17 7.93
C PHE A 57 -13.63 -0.05 7.37
N ASN A 58 -13.37 0.39 6.13
CA ASN A 58 -14.16 1.43 5.46
C ASN A 58 -15.62 0.98 5.21
N SER A 59 -15.80 -0.29 4.85
CA SER A 59 -17.14 -0.85 4.61
C SER A 59 -17.96 -0.96 5.90
N ALA A 60 -17.33 -1.23 7.03
CA ALA A 60 -18.00 -1.33 8.32
C ALA A 60 -18.64 0.00 8.73
N ASP A 61 -17.96 1.13 8.52
CA ASP A 61 -18.50 2.46 8.80
C ASP A 61 -19.78 2.72 7.99
N ALA A 62 -19.77 2.42 6.68
CA ALA A 62 -20.92 2.58 5.82
C ALA A 62 -22.10 1.65 6.18
N VAL A 63 -21.79 0.38 6.52
CA VAL A 63 -22.82 -0.59 6.95
C VAL A 63 -23.48 -0.16 8.26
N VAL A 64 -22.70 0.32 9.23
CA VAL A 64 -23.24 0.81 10.50
C VAL A 64 -24.09 2.06 10.28
N ALA A 65 -23.62 3.02 9.47
CA ALA A 65 -24.39 4.22 9.13
C ALA A 65 -25.74 3.86 8.51
N GLY A 66 -25.75 3.01 7.48
CA GLY A 66 -26.99 2.67 6.75
C GLY A 66 -27.94 1.74 7.50
N ARG A 67 -27.44 0.88 8.40
CA ARG A 67 -28.28 -0.10 9.10
C ARG A 67 -28.81 0.36 10.45
N PHE A 68 -28.05 1.19 11.16
CA PHE A 68 -28.35 1.57 12.53
C PHE A 68 -28.70 3.06 12.70
N ILE A 69 -28.49 3.89 11.65
CA ILE A 69 -28.88 5.28 11.67
C ILE A 69 -29.99 5.49 10.61
N ASP A 70 -29.62 5.94 9.40
CA ASP A 70 -30.57 6.14 8.30
C ASP A 70 -29.85 6.27 6.93
N SER A 71 -30.62 6.53 5.87
CA SER A 71 -30.11 6.73 4.53
C SER A 71 -29.31 8.03 4.36
N GLY A 72 -29.58 9.07 5.15
CA GLY A 72 -28.84 10.32 5.18
C GLY A 72 -27.43 10.13 5.73
N ALA A 73 -27.31 9.38 6.83
CA ALA A 73 -26.02 9.00 7.41
C ALA A 73 -25.20 8.14 6.44
N LEU A 74 -25.81 7.19 5.74
CA LEU A 74 -25.14 6.42 4.69
C LEU A 74 -24.66 7.32 3.56
N ALA A 75 -25.47 8.28 3.12
CA ALA A 75 -25.08 9.25 2.10
C ALA A 75 -23.94 10.16 2.59
N ALA A 76 -23.96 10.58 3.85
CA ALA A 76 -22.89 11.39 4.46
C ALA A 76 -21.56 10.64 4.50
N VAL A 77 -21.53 9.41 5.02
CA VAL A 77 -20.30 8.61 5.14
C VAL A 77 -19.82 8.11 3.78
N GLY A 78 -20.71 7.55 2.98
CA GLY A 78 -20.38 6.97 1.66
C GLY A 78 -20.02 8.03 0.62
N GLY A 79 -20.71 9.17 0.62
CA GLY A 79 -20.49 10.26 -0.33
C GLY A 79 -19.14 10.95 -0.19
N VAL A 80 -18.56 10.96 1.02
CA VAL A 80 -17.23 11.54 1.25
C VAL A 80 -16.06 10.58 1.07
N ALA A 81 -16.33 9.27 0.94
CA ALA A 81 -15.28 8.27 0.79
C ALA A 81 -14.32 8.51 -0.39
N PRO A 82 -14.76 8.96 -1.59
CA PRO A 82 -13.85 9.30 -2.69
C PRO A 82 -12.92 10.47 -2.36
N VAL A 83 -13.40 11.47 -1.62
CA VAL A 83 -12.62 12.64 -1.19
C VAL A 83 -11.52 12.21 -0.23
N ILE A 84 -11.87 11.39 0.75
CA ILE A 84 -10.93 10.80 1.70
C ILE A 84 -9.86 10.01 0.95
N SER A 85 -10.28 9.13 0.03
CA SER A 85 -9.35 8.31 -0.77
C SER A 85 -8.39 9.13 -1.61
N LEU A 86 -8.86 10.24 -2.20
CA LEU A 86 -8.05 11.15 -2.99
C LEU A 86 -6.96 11.82 -2.14
N LEU A 87 -7.33 12.39 -1.01
CA LEU A 87 -6.38 13.10 -0.13
C LEU A 87 -5.39 12.16 0.54
N ILE A 88 -5.87 11.02 1.05
CA ILE A 88 -5.04 10.01 1.69
C ILE A 88 -4.09 9.36 0.69
N GLY A 89 -4.53 9.12 -0.54
CA GLY A 89 -3.73 8.50 -1.60
C GLY A 89 -2.38 9.17 -1.80
N LEU A 90 -2.32 10.50 -1.71
CA LEU A 90 -1.07 11.26 -1.79
C LEU A 90 -0.08 10.86 -0.69
N PHE A 91 -0.55 10.80 0.55
CA PHE A 91 0.31 10.53 1.71
C PHE A 91 0.66 9.04 1.84
N VAL A 92 -0.23 8.14 1.44
CA VAL A 92 0.09 6.71 1.32
C VAL A 92 1.20 6.49 0.30
N GLY A 93 1.17 7.19 -0.84
CA GLY A 93 2.26 7.18 -1.82
C GLY A 93 3.59 7.64 -1.21
N LEU A 94 3.58 8.67 -0.35
CA LEU A 94 4.78 9.10 0.38
C LEU A 94 5.34 7.99 1.28
N SER A 95 4.50 7.17 1.90
CA SER A 95 4.95 6.03 2.71
C SER A 95 5.69 4.97 1.88
N VAL A 96 5.32 4.79 0.60
CA VAL A 96 6.09 3.95 -0.35
C VAL A 96 7.49 4.52 -0.55
N GLY A 97 7.61 5.86 -0.66
CA GLY A 97 8.90 6.53 -0.73
C GLY A 97 9.78 6.27 0.49
N ALA A 98 9.21 6.27 1.69
CA ALA A 98 9.92 5.93 2.93
C ALA A 98 10.40 4.48 2.92
N ASN A 99 9.54 3.53 2.50
CA ASN A 99 9.90 2.12 2.35
C ASN A 99 11.11 1.94 1.43
N VAL A 100 11.09 2.53 0.23
CA VAL A 100 12.18 2.41 -0.76
C VAL A 100 13.46 3.07 -0.25
N ALA A 101 13.36 4.26 0.35
CA ALA A 101 14.52 4.97 0.87
C ALA A 101 15.24 4.17 1.97
N ILE A 102 14.50 3.46 2.81
CA ILE A 102 15.04 2.59 3.85
C ILE A 102 15.58 1.30 3.23
N ALA A 103 14.83 0.64 2.32
CA ALA A 103 15.23 -0.61 1.67
C ALA A 103 16.56 -0.48 0.91
N ILE A 104 16.75 0.61 0.17
CA ILE A 104 18.02 0.90 -0.53
C ILE A 104 19.19 1.03 0.46
N ARG A 105 19.00 1.70 1.59
CA ARG A 105 20.04 1.86 2.62
C ARG A 105 20.42 0.54 3.29
N ILE A 106 19.43 -0.32 3.53
CA ILE A 106 19.66 -1.70 4.00
C ILE A 106 20.51 -2.47 2.99
N GLY A 107 20.16 -2.39 1.70
CA GLY A 107 20.90 -3.04 0.63
C GLY A 107 22.36 -2.59 0.53
N HIS A 108 22.64 -1.31 0.78
CA HIS A 108 23.99 -0.78 0.86
C HIS A 108 24.76 -1.16 2.16
N GLY A 109 24.12 -1.83 3.12
CA GLY A 109 24.72 -2.14 4.42
C GLY A 109 24.94 -0.92 5.33
N ARG A 110 24.37 0.26 5.00
CA ARG A 110 24.58 1.52 5.73
C ARG A 110 23.52 1.70 6.80
N MET A 111 23.66 0.96 7.90
CA MET A 111 22.71 1.00 9.02
C MET A 111 22.63 2.36 9.73
N ASP A 112 23.73 3.13 9.71
CA ASP A 112 23.75 4.54 10.13
C ASP A 112 22.73 5.40 9.35
N LEU A 113 22.69 5.23 8.03
CA LEU A 113 21.74 5.94 7.17
C LEU A 113 20.31 5.39 7.29
N VAL A 114 20.14 4.11 7.64
CA VAL A 114 18.82 3.54 7.96
C VAL A 114 18.22 4.27 9.16
N LYS A 115 19.00 4.40 10.25
CA LYS A 115 18.57 5.13 11.44
C LYS A 115 18.10 6.55 11.10
N ASN A 116 18.89 7.29 10.32
CA ASN A 116 18.53 8.64 9.89
C ASN A 116 17.25 8.67 9.05
N ALA A 117 17.04 7.68 8.18
CA ALA A 117 15.82 7.59 7.38
C ALA A 117 14.58 7.27 8.23
N VAL A 118 14.71 6.43 9.26
CA VAL A 118 13.63 6.14 10.22
C VAL A 118 13.22 7.41 10.97
N GLN A 119 14.18 8.17 11.51
CA GLN A 119 13.89 9.44 12.21
C GLN A 119 13.27 10.47 11.25
N THR A 120 13.80 10.59 10.02
CA THR A 120 13.22 11.47 8.99
C THR A 120 11.79 11.08 8.64
N THR A 121 11.50 9.77 8.55
CA THR A 121 10.15 9.26 8.29
C THR A 121 9.19 9.63 9.42
N ALA A 122 9.61 9.55 10.66
CA ALA A 122 8.79 9.94 11.81
C ALA A 122 8.47 11.46 11.81
N VAL A 123 9.46 12.31 11.53
CA VAL A 123 9.22 13.76 11.40
C VAL A 123 8.26 14.04 10.24
N LEU A 124 8.48 13.39 9.10
CA LEU A 124 7.61 13.55 7.93
C LEU A 124 6.17 13.13 8.24
N THR A 125 5.97 12.06 9.01
CA THR A 125 4.65 11.62 9.48
C THR A 125 3.92 12.73 10.25
N LEU A 126 4.61 13.39 11.20
CA LEU A 126 4.02 14.45 11.98
C LEU A 126 3.69 15.69 11.12
N VAL A 127 4.61 16.06 10.23
CA VAL A 127 4.41 17.21 9.32
C VAL A 127 3.26 16.94 8.34
N CYS A 128 3.23 15.76 7.73
CA CYS A 128 2.15 15.37 6.81
C CYS A 128 0.81 15.25 7.54
N GLY A 129 0.81 14.69 8.77
CA GLY A 129 -0.39 14.60 9.60
C GLY A 129 -0.96 15.98 9.93
N ALA A 130 -0.12 16.87 10.42
CA ALA A 130 -0.53 18.25 10.71
C ALA A 130 -1.02 18.98 9.44
N LEU A 131 -0.32 18.82 8.33
CA LEU A 131 -0.72 19.40 7.04
C LEU A 131 -2.08 18.88 6.59
N LEU A 132 -2.30 17.55 6.63
CA LEU A 132 -3.56 16.95 6.22
C LEU A 132 -4.71 17.36 7.15
N THR A 133 -4.47 17.45 8.45
CA THR A 133 -5.45 17.99 9.41
C THR A 133 -5.85 19.42 9.06
N VAL A 134 -4.89 20.33 8.91
CA VAL A 134 -5.16 21.75 8.62
C VAL A 134 -5.84 21.91 7.26
N VAL A 135 -5.26 21.33 6.22
CA VAL A 135 -5.83 21.41 4.86
C VAL A 135 -7.20 20.76 4.81
N GLY A 136 -7.37 19.57 5.37
CA GLY A 136 -8.64 18.85 5.39
C GLY A 136 -9.75 19.64 6.10
N MET A 137 -9.46 20.25 7.23
CA MET A 137 -10.42 21.09 7.93
C MET A 137 -10.84 22.34 7.11
N LEU A 138 -9.87 22.98 6.45
CA LEU A 138 -10.13 24.18 5.65
C LEU A 138 -10.94 23.91 4.39
N ILE A 139 -10.68 22.78 3.74
CA ILE A 139 -11.33 22.45 2.45
C ILE A 139 -12.62 21.66 2.61
N THR A 140 -13.01 21.26 3.84
CA THR A 140 -14.23 20.45 4.07
C THR A 140 -15.47 21.08 3.46
N GLY A 141 -15.77 22.35 3.74
CA GLY A 141 -16.94 23.05 3.15
C GLY A 141 -16.87 23.13 1.64
N PRO A 142 -15.84 23.79 1.07
CA PRO A 142 -15.67 23.87 -0.39
C PRO A 142 -15.74 22.53 -1.14
N ILE A 143 -15.24 21.45 -0.54
CA ILE A 143 -15.30 20.12 -1.17
C ILE A 143 -16.73 19.56 -1.17
N LEU A 144 -17.48 19.69 -0.06
CA LEU A 144 -18.85 19.22 0.00
C LEU A 144 -19.75 19.95 -1.03
N ASP A 145 -19.53 21.25 -1.20
CA ASP A 145 -20.19 22.04 -2.24
C ASP A 145 -19.82 21.54 -3.65
N ALA A 146 -18.51 21.28 -3.87
CA ALA A 146 -18.00 20.84 -5.19
C ALA A 146 -18.51 19.46 -5.60
N ILE A 147 -18.73 18.53 -4.64
CA ILE A 147 -19.28 17.19 -4.92
C ILE A 147 -20.81 17.18 -4.98
N GLY A 148 -21.48 18.31 -4.73
CA GLY A 148 -22.92 18.41 -4.75
C GLY A 148 -23.59 17.59 -3.64
N MET A 149 -23.06 17.60 -2.43
CA MET A 149 -23.63 16.87 -1.30
C MET A 149 -25.08 17.32 -1.05
N PRO A 150 -26.06 16.40 -0.90
CA PRO A 150 -27.43 16.76 -0.56
C PRO A 150 -27.47 17.59 0.73
N ALA A 151 -28.30 18.64 0.73
CA ALA A 151 -28.41 19.58 1.86
C ALA A 151 -28.67 18.89 3.20
N GLU A 152 -29.46 17.83 3.17
CA GLU A 152 -29.83 17.02 4.35
C GLU A 152 -28.65 16.26 4.94
N ALA A 153 -27.66 15.85 4.13
CA ALA A 153 -26.48 15.09 4.56
C ALA A 153 -25.22 15.97 4.77
N THR A 154 -25.27 17.26 4.34
CA THR A 154 -24.10 18.14 4.32
C THR A 154 -23.51 18.39 5.70
N GLU A 155 -24.34 18.62 6.71
CA GLU A 155 -23.88 18.90 8.07
C GLU A 155 -23.18 17.67 8.67
N GLU A 156 -23.77 16.49 8.56
CA GLU A 156 -23.20 15.23 9.05
C GLU A 156 -21.91 14.87 8.31
N ALA A 157 -21.89 15.03 6.99
CA ALA A 157 -20.69 14.84 6.16
C ALA A 157 -19.56 15.79 6.56
N ALA A 158 -19.89 17.06 6.89
CA ALA A 158 -18.90 18.03 7.33
C ALA A 158 -18.30 17.66 8.70
N TRP A 159 -19.12 17.21 9.64
CA TRP A 159 -18.63 16.73 10.95
C TRP A 159 -17.80 15.47 10.80
N TYR A 160 -18.24 14.51 9.99
CA TYR A 160 -17.48 13.28 9.71
C TYR A 160 -16.09 13.59 9.15
N LEU A 161 -16.01 14.43 8.10
CA LEU A 161 -14.74 14.81 7.48
C LEU A 161 -13.81 15.57 8.46
N ARG A 162 -14.35 16.51 9.21
CA ARG A 162 -13.53 17.29 10.17
C ARG A 162 -12.92 16.40 11.25
N ILE A 163 -13.70 15.48 11.82
CA ILE A 163 -13.22 14.54 12.83
C ILE A 163 -12.18 13.61 12.18
N TYR A 164 -12.48 13.03 11.03
CA TYR A 164 -11.58 12.15 10.31
C TYR A 164 -10.23 12.83 10.00
N PHE A 165 -10.24 14.09 9.58
CA PHE A 165 -9.00 14.84 9.33
C PHE A 165 -8.28 15.23 10.62
N ALA A 166 -8.97 15.43 11.74
CA ALA A 166 -8.35 15.63 13.04
C ALA A 166 -7.52 14.40 13.47
N GLY A 167 -8.02 13.19 13.19
CA GLY A 167 -7.33 11.93 13.44
C GLY A 167 -6.33 11.48 12.37
N SER A 168 -6.17 12.24 11.28
CA SER A 168 -5.33 11.83 10.14
C SER A 168 -3.87 11.54 10.51
N VAL A 169 -3.33 12.18 11.54
CA VAL A 169 -1.98 11.91 12.05
C VAL A 169 -1.82 10.44 12.50
N PHE A 170 -2.84 9.84 13.07
CA PHE A 170 -2.81 8.43 13.51
C PHE A 170 -2.81 7.49 12.32
N PHE A 171 -3.67 7.75 11.34
CA PHE A 171 -3.69 6.99 10.09
C PHE A 171 -2.32 7.04 9.39
N LEU A 172 -1.71 8.22 9.28
CA LEU A 172 -0.39 8.37 8.67
C LEU A 172 0.71 7.71 9.51
N ALA A 173 0.65 7.78 10.83
CA ALA A 173 1.61 7.13 11.72
C ALA A 173 1.60 5.61 11.55
N TYR A 174 0.41 4.99 11.39
CA TYR A 174 0.30 3.59 11.02
C TYR A 174 0.96 3.30 9.66
N ASN A 175 0.64 4.10 8.62
CA ASN A 175 1.13 3.85 7.25
C ASN A 175 2.65 4.01 7.12
N PHE A 176 3.21 5.09 7.64
CA PHE A 176 4.66 5.35 7.61
C PHE A 176 5.43 4.40 8.53
N GLY A 177 4.93 4.12 9.73
CA GLY A 177 5.53 3.14 10.62
C GLY A 177 5.51 1.73 10.04
N SER A 178 4.41 1.33 9.39
CA SER A 178 4.32 0.08 8.65
C SER A 178 5.31 0.04 7.48
N ALA A 179 5.56 1.17 6.79
CA ALA A 179 6.55 1.26 5.72
C ALA A 179 7.97 0.97 6.22
N VAL A 180 8.33 1.45 7.42
CA VAL A 180 9.61 1.13 8.09
C VAL A 180 9.73 -0.37 8.36
N LEU A 181 8.68 -0.99 8.95
CA LEU A 181 8.67 -2.43 9.24
C LEU A 181 8.72 -3.27 7.96
N ARG A 182 7.97 -2.88 6.91
CA ARG A 182 8.03 -3.52 5.59
C ARG A 182 9.44 -3.45 4.97
N ALA A 183 10.10 -2.31 5.07
CA ALA A 183 11.48 -2.16 4.57
C ALA A 183 12.46 -3.10 5.28
N LYS A 184 12.23 -3.39 6.57
CA LYS A 184 12.98 -4.38 7.35
C LYS A 184 12.66 -5.83 6.95
N GLY A 185 11.51 -6.08 6.31
CA GLY A 185 11.04 -7.42 5.94
C GLY A 185 9.93 -7.97 6.85
N ASP A 186 9.27 -7.12 7.60
CA ASP A 186 8.17 -7.51 8.49
C ASP A 186 6.84 -6.92 8.02
N THR A 187 5.99 -7.78 7.49
CA THR A 187 4.63 -7.44 7.07
C THR A 187 3.55 -7.98 8.01
N ARG A 188 3.92 -8.91 8.92
CA ARG A 188 2.97 -9.56 9.81
C ARG A 188 2.56 -8.68 10.97
N ARG A 189 3.53 -8.01 11.61
CA ARG A 189 3.24 -7.16 12.76
C ARG A 189 2.32 -5.98 12.40
N PRO A 190 2.51 -5.25 11.29
CA PRO A 190 1.55 -4.26 10.84
C PRO A 190 0.14 -4.82 10.56
N LEU A 191 0.04 -6.03 10.00
CA LEU A 191 -1.24 -6.71 9.79
C LEU A 191 -1.99 -6.92 11.11
N TYR A 192 -1.30 -7.42 12.16
CA TYR A 192 -1.94 -7.65 13.47
C TYR A 192 -2.39 -6.34 14.13
N ALA A 193 -1.61 -5.26 13.99
CA ALA A 193 -2.01 -3.95 14.49
C ALA A 193 -3.30 -3.44 13.81
N LEU A 194 -3.39 -3.61 12.49
CA LEU A 194 -4.56 -3.22 11.72
C LEU A 194 -5.78 -4.10 12.03
N ALA A 195 -5.60 -5.41 12.17
CA ALA A 195 -6.67 -6.33 12.53
C ALA A 195 -7.27 -6.00 13.91
N ALA A 196 -6.42 -5.70 14.89
CA ALA A 196 -6.88 -5.25 16.20
C ALA A 196 -7.67 -3.92 16.13
N ALA A 197 -7.20 -2.98 15.33
CA ALA A 197 -7.89 -1.72 15.13
C ALA A 197 -9.24 -1.89 14.42
N MET A 198 -9.33 -2.76 13.42
CA MET A 198 -10.59 -3.08 12.72
C MET A 198 -11.61 -3.70 13.68
N LEU A 199 -11.21 -4.67 14.50
CA LEU A 199 -12.12 -5.26 15.49
C LEU A 199 -12.61 -4.21 16.48
N LEU A 200 -11.73 -3.34 16.96
CA LEU A 200 -12.11 -2.24 17.85
C LEU A 200 -13.08 -1.27 17.16
N ASN A 201 -12.81 -0.91 15.89
CA ASN A 201 -13.69 -0.01 15.13
C ASN A 201 -15.12 -0.54 15.03
N VAL A 202 -15.30 -1.81 14.65
CA VAL A 202 -16.64 -2.40 14.55
C VAL A 202 -17.37 -2.35 15.90
N VAL A 203 -16.68 -2.69 16.98
CA VAL A 203 -17.27 -2.65 18.34
C VAL A 203 -17.63 -1.22 18.73
N LEU A 204 -16.71 -0.27 18.53
CA LEU A 204 -16.95 1.13 18.88
C LEU A 204 -18.04 1.77 18.02
N ASN A 205 -18.11 1.46 16.73
CA ASN A 205 -19.18 1.93 15.83
C ASN A 205 -20.55 1.50 16.34
N VAL A 206 -20.71 0.20 16.65
CA VAL A 206 -21.98 -0.31 17.17
C VAL A 206 -22.33 0.34 18.51
N ILE A 207 -21.38 0.43 19.45
CA ILE A 207 -21.63 1.07 20.75
C ILE A 207 -21.96 2.56 20.59
N ALA A 208 -21.20 3.30 19.77
CA ALA A 208 -21.42 4.74 19.58
C ALA A 208 -22.81 5.04 19.01
N VAL A 209 -23.27 4.22 18.08
CA VAL A 209 -24.58 4.42 17.45
C VAL A 209 -25.73 3.89 18.30
N THR A 210 -25.63 2.66 18.87
CA THR A 210 -26.76 2.00 19.54
C THR A 210 -26.91 2.38 21.02
N VAL A 211 -25.79 2.65 21.71
CA VAL A 211 -25.80 2.97 23.15
C VAL A 211 -25.78 4.48 23.38
N PHE A 212 -24.87 5.18 22.66
CA PHE A 212 -24.72 6.64 22.85
C PHE A 212 -25.57 7.48 21.91
N ASN A 213 -26.23 6.89 20.91
CA ASN A 213 -26.98 7.61 19.87
C ASN A 213 -26.19 8.75 19.24
N ALA A 214 -24.87 8.55 19.06
CA ALA A 214 -23.94 9.58 18.61
C ALA A 214 -23.94 9.80 17.08
N GLY A 215 -24.78 9.07 16.33
CA GLY A 215 -24.93 9.23 14.89
C GLY A 215 -23.61 9.11 14.11
N VAL A 216 -23.48 9.85 13.03
CA VAL A 216 -22.30 9.87 12.14
C VAL A 216 -21.05 10.37 12.88
N ILE A 217 -21.19 11.28 13.83
CA ILE A 217 -20.10 11.78 14.68
C ILE A 217 -19.47 10.62 15.47
N GLY A 218 -20.32 9.72 16.01
CA GLY A 218 -19.85 8.55 16.74
C GLY A 218 -19.02 7.61 15.88
N ILE A 219 -19.42 7.39 14.64
CA ILE A 219 -18.65 6.57 13.66
C ILE A 219 -17.29 7.21 13.38
N ALA A 220 -17.22 8.53 13.14
CA ALA A 220 -15.96 9.22 12.87
C ALA A 220 -14.99 9.14 14.07
N ILE A 221 -15.49 9.32 15.30
CA ILE A 221 -14.68 9.21 16.53
C ILE A 221 -14.20 7.76 16.71
N ALA A 222 -15.05 6.76 16.48
CA ALA A 222 -14.68 5.35 16.58
C ALA A 222 -13.56 5.00 15.58
N THR A 223 -13.63 5.54 14.37
CA THR A 223 -12.62 5.38 13.32
C THR A 223 -11.27 6.00 13.76
N ASP A 224 -11.28 7.20 14.32
CA ASP A 224 -10.07 7.87 14.80
C ASP A 224 -9.43 7.15 16.00
N ILE A 225 -10.24 6.69 16.97
CA ILE A 225 -9.76 5.90 18.11
C ILE A 225 -9.12 4.60 17.62
N SER A 226 -9.70 3.94 16.64
CA SER A 226 -9.18 2.72 16.08
C SER A 226 -7.89 2.94 15.29
N ASN A 227 -7.80 4.01 14.52
CA ASN A 227 -6.56 4.45 13.88
C ASN A 227 -5.48 4.80 14.91
N ALA A 228 -5.84 5.44 16.02
CA ALA A 228 -4.92 5.72 17.12
C ALA A 228 -4.39 4.44 17.76
N LEU A 229 -5.22 3.40 17.92
CA LEU A 229 -4.77 2.09 18.40
C LEU A 229 -3.75 1.46 17.46
N SER A 230 -4.03 1.40 16.15
CA SER A 230 -3.09 0.82 15.17
C SER A 230 -1.77 1.58 15.15
N ALA A 231 -1.82 2.92 15.19
CA ALA A 231 -0.65 3.79 15.29
C ALA A 231 0.15 3.53 16.58
N ALA A 232 -0.53 3.46 17.72
CA ALA A 232 0.11 3.22 19.02
C ALA A 232 0.83 1.86 19.05
N ILE A 233 0.21 0.82 18.50
CA ILE A 233 0.82 -0.51 18.40
C ILE A 233 2.07 -0.46 17.52
N VAL A 234 2.00 0.15 16.33
CA VAL A 234 3.14 0.25 15.41
C VAL A 234 4.26 1.14 15.99
N ILE A 235 3.92 2.28 16.58
CA ILE A 235 4.90 3.14 17.26
C ILE A 235 5.57 2.38 18.41
N ARG A 236 4.80 1.67 19.25
CA ARG A 236 5.35 0.83 20.32
C ARG A 236 6.32 -0.22 19.77
N MET A 237 5.99 -0.86 18.65
CA MET A 237 6.91 -1.79 17.98
C MET A 237 8.21 -1.11 17.60
N LEU A 238 8.15 0.07 16.96
CA LEU A 238 9.33 0.82 16.52
C LEU A 238 10.18 1.34 17.70
N LEU A 239 9.56 1.72 18.82
CA LEU A 239 10.27 2.12 20.04
C LEU A 239 11.07 0.97 20.68
N HIS A 240 10.60 -0.28 20.51
CA HIS A 240 11.24 -1.48 21.05
C HIS A 240 12.07 -2.26 20.02
N GLU A 241 12.21 -1.71 18.80
CA GLU A 241 13.14 -2.27 17.81
C GLU A 241 14.60 -2.16 18.28
N GLU A 242 15.41 -3.06 17.78
CA GLU A 242 16.85 -3.04 18.03
C GLU A 242 17.55 -2.24 16.92
N ASP A 243 18.69 -1.64 17.24
CA ASP A 243 19.61 -0.98 16.29
C ASP A 243 19.02 0.18 15.46
N ALA A 244 19.29 0.15 14.16
CA ALA A 244 18.97 1.24 13.22
C ALA A 244 17.48 1.48 12.98
N PHE A 245 16.60 0.52 13.32
CA PHE A 245 15.16 0.63 13.13
C PHE A 245 14.43 1.23 14.32
N ARG A 246 15.15 1.44 15.43
CA ARG A 246 14.56 2.01 16.65
C ARG A 246 14.16 3.46 16.41
N LEU A 247 12.90 3.76 16.72
CA LEU A 247 12.42 5.12 16.80
C LEU A 247 12.91 5.76 18.10
N GLU A 248 13.60 6.90 18.00
CA GLU A 248 14.11 7.65 19.14
C GLU A 248 13.45 9.04 19.20
N PRO A 249 12.32 9.20 19.91
CA PRO A 249 11.56 10.46 19.94
C PRO A 249 12.36 11.66 20.44
N ARG A 250 13.40 11.43 21.25
CA ARG A 250 14.28 12.49 21.79
C ARG A 250 15.36 12.95 20.81
N HIS A 251 15.59 12.18 19.73
CA HIS A 251 16.63 12.44 18.73
C HIS A 251 16.05 12.51 17.31
N LEU A 252 14.83 13.05 17.18
CA LEU A 252 14.22 13.25 15.88
C LEU A 252 15.04 14.25 15.06
N ALA A 253 15.50 13.83 13.90
CA ALA A 253 16.28 14.66 13.00
C ALA A 253 15.88 14.38 11.54
N VAL A 254 15.99 15.42 10.71
CA VAL A 254 15.72 15.31 9.28
C VAL A 254 17.03 15.20 8.51
N ASP A 255 17.28 14.04 7.94
CA ASP A 255 18.33 13.84 6.95
C ASP A 255 17.85 14.32 5.58
N ARG A 256 18.46 15.37 5.03
CA ARG A 256 18.07 15.96 3.74
C ARG A 256 18.16 14.98 2.58
N LYS A 257 19.09 14.02 2.61
CA LYS A 257 19.25 13.02 1.55
C LYS A 257 18.13 11.97 1.65
N ALA A 258 17.77 11.56 2.88
CA ALA A 258 16.63 10.69 3.12
C ALA A 258 15.33 11.36 2.67
N LEU A 259 15.07 12.58 3.12
CA LEU A 259 13.89 13.36 2.77
C LEU A 259 13.76 13.53 1.25
N LYS A 260 14.84 13.95 0.57
CA LYS A 260 14.84 14.09 -0.89
C LYS A 260 14.48 12.78 -1.60
N MET A 261 15.00 11.64 -1.15
CA MET A 261 14.69 10.33 -1.72
C MET A 261 13.23 9.94 -1.45
N ILE A 262 12.75 10.13 -0.23
CA ILE A 262 11.34 9.85 0.15
C ILE A 262 10.39 10.66 -0.72
N LEU A 263 10.64 11.96 -0.88
CA LEU A 263 9.81 12.85 -1.71
C LEU A 263 9.92 12.49 -3.20
N TYR A 264 11.12 12.25 -3.71
CA TYR A 264 11.35 11.92 -5.12
C TYR A 264 10.62 10.65 -5.58
N ILE A 265 10.51 9.66 -4.68
CA ILE A 265 9.81 8.41 -4.97
C ILE A 265 8.33 8.49 -4.55
N GLY A 266 8.06 9.08 -3.42
CA GLY A 266 6.74 9.09 -2.81
C GLY A 266 5.76 10.06 -3.45
N LEU A 267 6.19 11.30 -3.79
CA LEU A 267 5.28 12.27 -4.42
C LEU A 267 4.72 11.80 -5.75
N PRO A 268 5.54 11.29 -6.71
CA PRO A 268 4.97 10.74 -7.94
C PRO A 268 4.01 9.58 -7.67
N SER A 269 4.33 8.68 -6.73
CA SER A 269 3.46 7.56 -6.37
C SER A 269 2.13 8.03 -5.76
N GLY A 270 2.17 9.05 -4.91
CA GLY A 270 0.97 9.65 -4.32
C GLY A 270 0.12 10.39 -5.34
N LEU A 271 0.75 11.16 -6.22
CA LEU A 271 0.07 11.83 -7.32
C LEU A 271 -0.62 10.83 -8.26
N GLN A 272 0.03 9.69 -8.56
CA GLN A 272 -0.58 8.60 -9.32
C GLN A 272 -1.86 8.11 -8.63
N SER A 273 -1.84 7.88 -7.32
CA SER A 273 -3.01 7.42 -6.57
C SER A 273 -4.15 8.44 -6.60
N MET A 274 -3.84 9.74 -6.46
CA MET A 274 -4.83 10.81 -6.57
C MET A 274 -5.50 10.84 -7.95
N VAL A 275 -4.70 10.85 -9.03
CA VAL A 275 -5.21 10.92 -10.41
C VAL A 275 -6.01 9.67 -10.74
N PHE A 276 -5.61 8.50 -10.22
CA PHE A 276 -6.34 7.25 -10.40
C PHE A 276 -7.71 7.30 -9.71
N SER A 277 -7.79 7.80 -8.47
CA SER A 277 -9.05 8.00 -7.76
C SER A 277 -9.97 8.99 -8.50
N PHE A 278 -9.41 10.09 -9.00
CA PHE A 278 -10.18 11.06 -9.79
C PHE A 278 -10.73 10.46 -11.09
N SER A 279 -9.91 9.68 -11.82
CA SER A 279 -10.34 8.97 -13.03
C SER A 279 -11.50 8.00 -12.73
N ASN A 280 -11.45 7.28 -11.62
CA ASN A 280 -12.50 6.36 -11.22
C ASN A 280 -13.83 7.09 -10.91
N VAL A 281 -13.79 8.30 -10.33
CA VAL A 281 -14.99 9.12 -10.12
C VAL A 281 -15.66 9.48 -11.47
N ILE A 282 -14.87 9.86 -12.48
CA ILE A 282 -15.40 10.17 -13.81
C ILE A 282 -16.03 8.93 -14.47
N ILE A 283 -15.38 7.77 -14.35
CA ILE A 283 -15.95 6.52 -14.88
C ILE A 283 -17.23 6.16 -14.15
N GLN A 284 -17.28 6.34 -12.83
CA GLN A 284 -18.49 6.06 -12.03
C GLN A 284 -19.64 6.97 -12.45
N ALA A 285 -19.39 8.23 -12.78
CA ALA A 285 -20.42 9.12 -13.32
C ALA A 285 -20.98 8.62 -14.66
N ALA A 286 -20.12 8.07 -15.53
CA ALA A 286 -20.56 7.44 -16.78
C ALA A 286 -21.37 6.14 -16.52
N ILE A 287 -21.01 5.33 -15.53
CA ILE A 287 -21.78 4.15 -15.12
C ILE A 287 -23.16 4.56 -14.62
N ASN A 288 -23.22 5.57 -13.77
CA ASN A 288 -24.46 6.06 -13.17
C ASN A 288 -25.46 6.59 -14.22
N SER A 289 -24.99 7.03 -15.40
CA SER A 289 -25.85 7.49 -16.49
C SER A 289 -26.75 6.39 -17.10
N PHE A 290 -26.42 5.10 -16.86
CA PHE A 290 -27.26 3.95 -17.27
C PHE A 290 -28.34 3.60 -16.25
N GLY A 291 -28.43 4.32 -15.13
CA GLY A 291 -29.48 4.14 -14.11
C GLY A 291 -29.05 3.33 -12.89
N ALA A 292 -30.03 3.03 -12.03
CA ALA A 292 -29.79 2.41 -10.73
C ALA A 292 -29.25 0.97 -10.85
N ASP A 293 -29.75 0.19 -11.80
CA ASP A 293 -29.36 -1.19 -12.02
C ASP A 293 -27.89 -1.32 -12.40
N SER A 294 -27.40 -0.44 -13.29
CA SER A 294 -25.99 -0.42 -13.70
C SER A 294 -25.08 -0.04 -12.54
N THR A 295 -25.52 0.92 -11.72
CA THR A 295 -24.78 1.36 -10.54
C THR A 295 -24.69 0.24 -9.50
N ALA A 296 -25.82 -0.45 -9.22
CA ALA A 296 -25.86 -1.56 -8.27
C ALA A 296 -25.03 -2.77 -8.74
N GLY A 297 -25.18 -3.18 -10.01
CA GLY A 297 -24.45 -4.29 -10.60
C GLY A 297 -22.93 -4.01 -10.65
N SER A 298 -22.53 -2.78 -11.04
CA SER A 298 -21.13 -2.36 -10.99
C SER A 298 -20.57 -2.38 -9.58
N ALA A 299 -21.28 -1.85 -8.60
CA ALA A 299 -20.84 -1.81 -7.21
C ALA A 299 -20.63 -3.21 -6.64
N ALA A 300 -21.51 -4.17 -6.96
CA ALA A 300 -21.38 -5.55 -6.57
C ALA A 300 -20.07 -6.17 -7.13
N THR A 301 -19.79 -6.00 -8.42
CA THR A 301 -18.59 -6.53 -9.07
C THR A 301 -17.30 -5.86 -8.56
N MET A 302 -17.32 -4.54 -8.33
CA MET A 302 -16.14 -3.79 -7.84
C MET A 302 -15.58 -4.33 -6.53
N ASN A 303 -16.39 -4.93 -5.65
CA ASN A 303 -15.87 -5.55 -4.44
C ASN A 303 -14.92 -6.70 -4.76
N TYR A 304 -15.24 -7.52 -5.78
CA TYR A 304 -14.39 -8.63 -6.22
C TYR A 304 -13.13 -8.13 -6.92
N GLU A 305 -13.24 -7.10 -7.77
CA GLU A 305 -12.10 -6.42 -8.40
C GLU A 305 -11.10 -5.92 -7.34
N TYR A 306 -11.57 -5.31 -6.25
CA TYR A 306 -10.68 -4.89 -5.17
C TYR A 306 -9.94 -6.06 -4.53
N TYR A 307 -10.61 -7.18 -4.24
CA TYR A 307 -9.94 -8.34 -3.65
C TYR A 307 -8.87 -8.90 -4.58
N THR A 308 -9.16 -9.04 -5.87
CA THR A 308 -8.19 -9.47 -6.88
C THR A 308 -7.01 -8.51 -6.98
N TYR A 309 -7.28 -7.20 -7.08
CA TYR A 309 -6.26 -6.16 -7.15
C TYR A 309 -5.36 -6.08 -5.92
N PHE A 310 -5.86 -6.38 -4.73
CA PHE A 310 -5.04 -6.37 -3.51
C PHE A 310 -3.91 -7.38 -3.55
N PHE A 311 -4.10 -8.55 -4.18
CA PHE A 311 -3.02 -9.50 -4.40
C PHE A 311 -2.00 -8.99 -5.42
N VAL A 312 -2.45 -8.40 -6.52
CA VAL A 312 -1.55 -7.77 -7.51
C VAL A 312 -0.70 -6.67 -6.85
N SER A 313 -1.33 -5.78 -6.10
CA SER A 313 -0.68 -4.70 -5.37
C SER A 313 0.31 -5.21 -4.32
N ALA A 314 -0.02 -6.31 -3.62
CA ALA A 314 0.87 -6.90 -2.63
C ALA A 314 2.16 -7.45 -3.26
N PHE A 315 2.08 -8.12 -4.41
CA PHE A 315 3.27 -8.56 -5.15
C PHE A 315 4.05 -7.39 -5.77
N SER A 316 3.38 -6.33 -6.20
CA SER A 316 4.04 -5.08 -6.60
C SER A 316 4.84 -4.47 -5.44
N GLN A 317 4.26 -4.38 -4.25
CA GLN A 317 4.96 -3.86 -3.05
C GLN A 317 6.10 -4.79 -2.60
N ALA A 318 5.95 -6.11 -2.73
CA ALA A 318 7.04 -7.05 -2.52
C ALA A 318 8.19 -6.79 -3.51
N ALA A 319 7.89 -6.60 -4.80
CA ALA A 319 8.89 -6.24 -5.80
C ALA A 319 9.61 -4.94 -5.44
N VAL A 320 8.88 -3.88 -5.02
CA VAL A 320 9.47 -2.61 -4.55
C VAL A 320 10.53 -2.86 -3.48
N THR A 321 10.17 -3.57 -2.43
CA THR A 321 11.01 -3.71 -1.23
C THR A 321 12.21 -4.65 -1.49
N PHE A 322 11.95 -5.83 -2.08
CA PHE A 322 13.01 -6.80 -2.37
C PHE A 322 14.01 -6.30 -3.41
N ILE A 323 13.52 -5.62 -4.46
CA ILE A 323 14.40 -5.03 -5.47
C ILE A 323 15.18 -3.87 -4.87
N GLY A 324 14.57 -3.02 -4.03
CA GLY A 324 15.27 -1.93 -3.37
C GLY A 324 16.52 -2.40 -2.62
N GLN A 325 16.39 -3.47 -1.83
CA GLN A 325 17.53 -4.05 -1.11
C GLN A 325 18.54 -4.74 -2.05
N ASN A 326 18.07 -5.60 -2.97
CA ASN A 326 18.96 -6.38 -3.84
C ASN A 326 19.67 -5.53 -4.89
N PHE A 327 19.00 -4.52 -5.44
CA PHE A 327 19.60 -3.58 -6.40
C PHE A 327 20.72 -2.78 -5.74
N ALA A 328 20.48 -2.24 -4.55
CA ALA A 328 21.48 -1.51 -3.78
C ALA A 328 22.66 -2.39 -3.35
N ALA A 329 22.42 -3.67 -3.07
CA ALA A 329 23.46 -4.66 -2.79
C ALA A 329 24.22 -5.14 -4.06
N GLY A 330 23.80 -4.70 -5.27
CA GLY A 330 24.42 -5.13 -6.53
C GLY A 330 24.01 -6.52 -7.01
N ASN A 331 23.00 -7.15 -6.41
CA ASN A 331 22.51 -8.50 -6.71
C ASN A 331 21.58 -8.51 -7.94
N LEU A 332 22.05 -8.06 -9.11
CA LEU A 332 21.25 -7.82 -10.30
C LEU A 332 20.49 -9.05 -10.82
N LYS A 333 21.15 -10.24 -10.82
CA LYS A 333 20.48 -11.50 -11.23
C LYS A 333 19.31 -11.85 -10.31
N ARG A 334 19.44 -11.53 -9.02
CA ARG A 334 18.38 -11.76 -8.04
C ARG A 334 17.20 -10.80 -8.24
N CYS A 335 17.48 -9.53 -8.63
CA CYS A 335 16.44 -8.58 -9.05
C CYS A 335 15.60 -9.13 -10.22
N ASP A 336 16.24 -9.70 -11.25
CA ASP A 336 15.52 -10.31 -12.38
C ASP A 336 14.64 -11.50 -11.94
N SER A 337 15.11 -12.29 -11.00
CA SER A 337 14.33 -13.41 -10.46
C SER A 337 13.14 -12.91 -9.62
N ILE A 338 13.32 -11.85 -8.83
CA ILE A 338 12.25 -11.22 -8.06
C ILE A 338 11.14 -10.72 -8.98
N VAL A 339 11.48 -9.99 -10.07
CA VAL A 339 10.48 -9.51 -11.04
C VAL A 339 9.70 -10.66 -11.64
N ARG A 340 10.38 -11.71 -12.12
CA ARG A 340 9.72 -12.87 -12.73
C ARG A 340 8.76 -13.59 -11.76
N ILE A 341 9.21 -13.82 -10.52
CA ILE A 341 8.40 -14.50 -9.52
C ILE A 341 7.21 -13.63 -9.09
N CYS A 342 7.42 -12.34 -8.82
CA CYS A 342 6.33 -11.43 -8.47
C CYS A 342 5.31 -11.29 -9.60
N MET A 343 5.77 -11.19 -10.86
CA MET A 343 4.90 -11.13 -12.03
C MET A 343 4.07 -12.41 -12.16
N ALA A 344 4.71 -13.58 -12.12
CA ALA A 344 4.01 -14.87 -12.22
C ALA A 344 3.02 -15.05 -11.06
N ALA A 345 3.42 -14.73 -9.82
CA ALA A 345 2.56 -14.86 -8.65
C ALA A 345 1.37 -13.88 -8.70
N ALA A 346 1.58 -12.63 -9.14
CA ALA A 346 0.51 -11.65 -9.30
C ALA A 346 -0.49 -12.09 -10.36
N VAL A 347 -0.01 -12.51 -11.55
CA VAL A 347 -0.87 -13.00 -12.63
C VAL A 347 -1.64 -14.25 -12.20
N LEU A 348 -0.96 -15.23 -11.62
CA LEU A 348 -1.61 -16.48 -11.20
C LEU A 348 -2.63 -16.27 -10.09
N SER A 349 -2.33 -15.44 -9.09
CA SER A 349 -3.29 -15.13 -8.03
C SER A 349 -4.50 -14.37 -8.56
N ALA A 350 -4.30 -13.38 -9.44
CA ALA A 350 -5.38 -12.64 -10.06
C ALA A 350 -6.25 -13.55 -10.92
N LEU A 351 -5.66 -14.33 -11.83
CA LEU A 351 -6.40 -15.28 -12.67
C LEU A 351 -7.20 -16.29 -11.85
N THR A 352 -6.61 -16.82 -10.76
CA THR A 352 -7.28 -17.78 -9.90
C THR A 352 -8.50 -17.17 -9.22
N LEU A 353 -8.34 -15.99 -8.63
CA LEU A 353 -9.44 -15.28 -7.95
C LEU A 353 -10.52 -14.85 -8.94
N SER A 354 -10.15 -14.25 -10.06
CA SER A 354 -11.08 -13.85 -11.11
C SER A 354 -11.85 -15.05 -11.68
N ALA A 355 -11.18 -16.19 -11.94
CA ALA A 355 -11.83 -17.40 -12.41
C ALA A 355 -12.84 -17.95 -11.38
N ILE A 356 -12.52 -17.88 -10.09
CA ILE A 356 -13.44 -18.26 -9.01
C ILE A 356 -14.65 -17.33 -8.98
N PHE A 357 -14.43 -16.02 -8.96
CA PHE A 357 -15.51 -15.04 -8.83
C PHE A 357 -16.42 -15.02 -10.06
N VAL A 358 -15.87 -15.08 -11.26
CA VAL A 358 -16.64 -15.15 -12.52
C VAL A 358 -17.32 -16.52 -12.68
N GLY A 359 -16.63 -17.62 -12.31
CA GLY A 359 -17.19 -18.96 -12.36
C GLY A 359 -18.36 -19.20 -11.39
N LEU A 360 -18.37 -18.46 -10.27
CA LEU A 360 -19.46 -18.41 -9.29
C LEU A 360 -20.36 -17.20 -9.52
N GLY A 361 -20.39 -16.62 -10.71
CA GLY A 361 -20.98 -15.31 -11.02
C GLY A 361 -22.37 -15.06 -10.41
N ASP A 362 -23.30 -15.99 -10.61
CA ASP A 362 -24.67 -15.88 -10.05
C ASP A 362 -24.67 -15.87 -8.51
N ILE A 363 -23.83 -16.71 -7.88
CA ILE A 363 -23.70 -16.75 -6.41
C ILE A 363 -22.99 -15.51 -5.92
N SER A 364 -21.92 -15.10 -6.61
CA SER A 364 -21.13 -13.94 -6.24
C SER A 364 -21.96 -12.66 -6.30
N LEU A 365 -22.64 -12.40 -7.42
CA LEU A 365 -23.50 -11.22 -7.59
C LEU A 365 -24.75 -11.30 -6.73
N GLY A 366 -25.35 -12.49 -6.60
CA GLY A 366 -26.53 -12.75 -5.78
C GLY A 366 -26.32 -12.48 -4.28
N ALA A 367 -25.06 -12.47 -3.81
CA ALA A 367 -24.75 -12.04 -2.44
C ALA A 367 -24.99 -10.54 -2.19
N PHE A 368 -25.02 -9.70 -3.26
CA PHE A 368 -25.17 -8.25 -3.16
C PHE A 368 -26.52 -7.76 -3.66
N THR A 369 -27.09 -8.40 -4.69
CA THR A 369 -28.36 -7.98 -5.29
C THR A 369 -29.12 -9.16 -5.87
N THR A 370 -30.46 -9.07 -5.83
CA THR A 370 -31.37 -10.06 -6.45
C THR A 370 -32.10 -9.47 -7.67
N GLU A 371 -31.88 -8.18 -7.97
CA GLU A 371 -32.51 -7.49 -9.08
C GLU A 371 -31.92 -7.95 -10.42
N ALA A 372 -32.75 -8.47 -11.32
CA ALA A 372 -32.33 -9.04 -12.60
C ALA A 372 -31.55 -8.05 -13.49
N GLY A 373 -31.95 -6.77 -13.49
CA GLY A 373 -31.25 -5.71 -14.21
C GLY A 373 -29.82 -5.50 -13.67
N ALA A 374 -29.67 -5.40 -12.35
CA ALA A 374 -28.36 -5.25 -11.70
C ALA A 374 -27.47 -6.47 -11.92
N LEU A 375 -28.02 -7.69 -11.86
CA LEU A 375 -27.27 -8.92 -12.17
C LEU A 375 -26.73 -8.89 -13.61
N GLY A 376 -27.53 -8.44 -14.58
CA GLY A 376 -27.11 -8.31 -15.98
C GLY A 376 -25.92 -7.39 -16.17
N TYR A 377 -25.95 -6.19 -15.61
CA TYR A 377 -24.84 -5.23 -15.64
C TYR A 377 -23.61 -5.74 -14.88
N GLY A 378 -23.82 -6.35 -13.72
CA GLY A 378 -22.75 -6.97 -12.94
C GLY A 378 -22.03 -8.08 -13.71
N THR A 379 -22.77 -8.94 -14.39
CA THR A 379 -22.23 -10.01 -15.23
C THR A 379 -21.37 -9.45 -16.36
N ILE A 380 -21.85 -8.42 -17.08
CA ILE A 380 -21.05 -7.76 -18.12
C ILE A 380 -19.72 -7.26 -17.53
N ARG A 381 -19.75 -6.59 -16.39
CA ARG A 381 -18.55 -6.08 -15.74
C ARG A 381 -17.61 -7.20 -15.27
N MET A 382 -18.15 -8.31 -14.73
CA MET A 382 -17.35 -9.48 -14.36
C MET A 382 -16.55 -10.07 -15.54
N TRP A 383 -17.17 -10.17 -16.70
CA TRP A 383 -16.50 -10.75 -17.88
C TRP A 383 -15.50 -9.79 -18.53
N HIS A 384 -15.74 -8.48 -18.53
CA HIS A 384 -14.92 -7.48 -19.23
C HIS A 384 -13.85 -6.85 -18.34
N VAL A 385 -14.08 -6.79 -17.03
CA VAL A 385 -13.17 -6.14 -16.09
C VAL A 385 -12.54 -7.16 -15.16
N GLU A 386 -13.34 -7.85 -14.31
CA GLU A 386 -12.81 -8.75 -13.29
C GLU A 386 -11.99 -9.90 -13.88
N LEU A 387 -12.49 -10.58 -14.92
CA LEU A 387 -11.76 -11.67 -15.56
C LEU A 387 -10.39 -11.24 -16.11
N LEU A 388 -10.29 -10.02 -16.58
CA LEU A 388 -9.08 -9.44 -17.19
C LEU A 388 -8.21 -8.65 -16.23
N GLU A 389 -8.58 -8.56 -14.92
CA GLU A 389 -7.85 -7.82 -13.89
C GLU A 389 -6.37 -8.28 -13.77
N CYS A 390 -6.06 -9.53 -14.12
CA CYS A 390 -4.68 -10.05 -14.16
C CYS A 390 -3.73 -9.21 -15.05
N MET A 391 -4.25 -8.49 -16.05
CA MET A 391 -3.47 -7.61 -16.92
C MET A 391 -2.85 -6.43 -16.15
N THR A 392 -3.47 -6.00 -15.05
CA THR A 392 -2.95 -4.94 -14.19
C THR A 392 -1.59 -5.30 -13.59
N SER A 393 -1.31 -6.60 -13.41
CA SER A 393 -0.01 -7.10 -12.94
C SER A 393 1.15 -6.62 -13.81
N THR A 394 0.93 -6.46 -15.12
CA THR A 394 1.98 -6.08 -16.09
C THR A 394 2.56 -4.70 -15.81
N TYR A 395 1.73 -3.73 -15.48
CA TYR A 395 2.21 -2.39 -15.15
C TYR A 395 2.46 -2.20 -13.65
N GLU A 396 1.72 -2.85 -12.76
CA GLU A 396 1.91 -2.71 -11.31
C GLU A 396 3.26 -3.29 -10.85
N VAL A 397 3.57 -4.55 -11.22
CA VAL A 397 4.82 -5.20 -10.80
C VAL A 397 6.04 -4.56 -11.44
N THR A 398 5.96 -4.17 -12.72
CA THR A 398 7.07 -3.48 -13.41
C THR A 398 7.30 -2.08 -12.86
N ALA A 399 6.23 -1.30 -12.56
CA ALA A 399 6.33 -0.03 -11.87
C ALA A 399 6.93 -0.18 -10.46
N GLY A 400 6.49 -1.21 -9.71
CA GLY A 400 7.06 -1.56 -8.41
C GLY A 400 8.56 -1.85 -8.49
N ALA A 401 8.97 -2.65 -9.48
CA ALA A 401 10.37 -2.95 -9.74
C ALA A 401 11.20 -1.68 -10.05
N MET A 402 10.67 -0.80 -10.87
CA MET A 402 11.32 0.48 -11.23
C MET A 402 11.45 1.39 -10.00
N ARG A 403 10.41 1.49 -9.16
CA ARG A 403 10.46 2.24 -7.90
C ARG A 403 11.53 1.68 -6.96
N GLY A 404 11.64 0.35 -6.84
CA GLY A 404 12.71 -0.32 -6.08
C GLY A 404 14.12 0.03 -6.58
N MET A 405 14.31 0.24 -7.89
CA MET A 405 15.56 0.72 -8.49
C MET A 405 15.75 2.26 -8.38
N GLY A 406 14.81 2.98 -7.74
CA GLY A 406 14.86 4.44 -7.59
C GLY A 406 14.23 5.24 -8.74
N TRP A 407 13.53 4.59 -9.69
CA TRP A 407 12.83 5.22 -10.80
C TRP A 407 11.35 5.33 -10.49
N SER A 408 10.85 6.53 -10.12
CA SER A 408 9.44 6.71 -9.76
C SER A 408 8.67 7.58 -10.77
N VAL A 409 9.29 8.62 -11.30
CA VAL A 409 8.61 9.61 -12.16
C VAL A 409 8.10 8.99 -13.46
N LEU A 410 8.96 8.24 -14.17
CA LEU A 410 8.59 7.66 -15.47
C LEU A 410 7.44 6.63 -15.37
N PRO A 411 7.47 5.63 -14.46
CA PRO A 411 6.33 4.73 -14.32
C PRO A 411 5.04 5.45 -13.92
N THR A 412 5.13 6.49 -13.09
CA THR A 412 3.97 7.32 -12.73
C THR A 412 3.36 8.01 -13.94
N ILE A 413 4.18 8.61 -14.82
CA ILE A 413 3.68 9.26 -16.05
C ILE A 413 2.98 8.24 -16.94
N VAL A 414 3.56 7.05 -17.14
CA VAL A 414 2.95 6.00 -17.97
C VAL A 414 1.59 5.57 -17.44
N VAL A 415 1.45 5.37 -16.11
CA VAL A 415 0.15 5.00 -15.52
C VAL A 415 -0.85 6.13 -15.62
N ILE A 416 -0.46 7.37 -15.31
CA ILE A 416 -1.36 8.53 -15.40
C ILE A 416 -1.86 8.72 -16.85
N VAL A 417 -0.98 8.67 -17.84
CA VAL A 417 -1.36 8.87 -19.24
C VAL A 417 -2.15 7.66 -19.75
N GLY A 418 -1.63 6.45 -19.55
CA GLY A 418 -2.19 5.24 -20.14
C GLY A 418 -3.46 4.73 -19.46
N SER A 419 -3.54 4.81 -18.13
CA SER A 419 -4.73 4.31 -17.41
C SER A 419 -5.71 5.39 -17.01
N CYS A 420 -5.27 6.64 -16.74
CA CYS A 420 -6.19 7.67 -16.28
C CYS A 420 -6.61 8.60 -17.40
N LEU A 421 -5.67 9.33 -18.04
CA LEU A 421 -6.03 10.31 -19.06
C LEU A 421 -6.67 9.67 -20.29
N LEU A 422 -6.21 8.49 -20.71
CA LEU A 422 -6.79 7.78 -21.83
C LEU A 422 -8.26 7.38 -21.55
N ARG A 423 -8.58 6.95 -20.31
CA ARG A 423 -9.97 6.67 -19.90
C ARG A 423 -10.83 7.92 -19.90
N ILE A 424 -10.31 9.02 -19.36
CA ILE A 424 -11.00 10.30 -19.33
C ILE A 424 -11.26 10.78 -20.78
N ALA A 425 -10.26 10.72 -21.65
CA ALA A 425 -10.41 11.06 -23.05
C ALA A 425 -11.46 10.20 -23.76
N PHE A 426 -11.47 8.90 -23.52
CA PHE A 426 -12.49 8.00 -24.05
C PHE A 426 -13.91 8.41 -23.62
N ILE A 427 -14.11 8.69 -22.33
CA ILE A 427 -15.44 9.06 -21.80
C ILE A 427 -15.96 10.35 -22.43
N PHE A 428 -15.10 11.36 -22.64
CA PHE A 428 -15.56 12.64 -23.19
C PHE A 428 -15.69 12.65 -24.70
N TRP A 429 -14.87 11.90 -25.45
CA TRP A 429 -14.82 12.02 -26.91
C TRP A 429 -15.36 10.81 -27.67
N VAL A 430 -15.28 9.62 -27.12
CA VAL A 430 -15.64 8.38 -27.82
C VAL A 430 -16.97 7.83 -27.31
N PHE A 431 -17.09 7.72 -25.98
CA PHE A 431 -18.25 7.12 -25.33
C PHE A 431 -19.61 7.76 -25.71
N PRO A 432 -19.75 9.11 -25.88
CA PRO A 432 -21.02 9.71 -26.27
C PRO A 432 -21.56 9.22 -27.62
N SER A 433 -20.69 8.73 -28.51
CA SER A 433 -21.10 8.17 -29.80
C SER A 433 -21.55 6.71 -29.71
N MET A 434 -21.09 5.98 -28.72
CA MET A 434 -21.40 4.55 -28.52
C MET A 434 -22.60 4.35 -27.58
N ASN A 435 -22.60 5.06 -26.45
CA ASN A 435 -23.60 5.04 -25.39
C ASN A 435 -24.09 3.62 -25.01
N ASP A 436 -23.10 2.69 -24.90
CA ASP A 436 -23.32 1.28 -24.58
C ASP A 436 -22.45 0.89 -23.38
N TYR A 437 -23.06 0.19 -22.42
CA TYR A 437 -22.39 -0.20 -21.17
C TYR A 437 -21.22 -1.16 -21.41
N THR A 438 -21.36 -2.11 -22.35
CA THR A 438 -20.27 -3.04 -22.70
C THR A 438 -19.08 -2.30 -23.27
N SER A 439 -19.32 -1.31 -24.13
CA SER A 439 -18.27 -0.45 -24.68
C SER A 439 -17.58 0.36 -23.58
N LEU A 440 -18.32 0.82 -22.56
CA LEU A 440 -17.75 1.49 -21.40
C LEU A 440 -16.84 0.55 -20.59
N MET A 441 -17.23 -0.72 -20.39
CA MET A 441 -16.41 -1.70 -19.67
C MET A 441 -15.15 -2.08 -20.46
N ASN A 442 -15.19 -2.12 -21.78
CA ASN A 442 -14.03 -2.45 -22.61
C ASN A 442 -12.88 -1.45 -22.51
N ILE A 443 -13.11 -0.24 -22.03
CA ILE A 443 -12.02 0.74 -21.82
C ILE A 443 -10.99 0.26 -20.79
N TYR A 444 -11.40 -0.56 -19.83
CA TYR A 444 -10.49 -1.09 -18.81
C TYR A 444 -9.38 -1.97 -19.44
N PRO A 445 -9.70 -3.11 -20.10
CA PRO A 445 -8.67 -3.93 -20.70
C PRO A 445 -7.87 -3.21 -21.80
N ILE A 446 -8.49 -2.32 -22.59
CA ILE A 446 -7.78 -1.54 -23.61
C ILE A 446 -6.69 -0.69 -22.96
N THR A 447 -7.03 0.05 -21.89
CA THR A 447 -6.07 0.88 -21.18
C THR A 447 -5.02 0.05 -20.45
N TRP A 448 -5.35 -1.12 -19.94
CA TRP A 448 -4.40 -2.03 -19.32
C TRP A 448 -3.39 -2.60 -20.31
N ILE A 449 -3.82 -2.94 -21.52
CA ILE A 449 -2.92 -3.40 -22.60
C ILE A 449 -1.96 -2.26 -22.99
N VAL A 450 -2.47 -1.06 -23.23
CA VAL A 450 -1.65 0.10 -23.63
C VAL A 450 -0.65 0.45 -22.52
N THR A 451 -1.13 0.55 -21.27
CA THR A 451 -0.29 0.89 -20.13
C THR A 451 0.73 -0.22 -19.86
N GLY A 452 0.30 -1.49 -19.88
CA GLY A 452 1.14 -2.64 -19.60
C GLY A 452 2.26 -2.82 -20.62
N THR A 453 1.95 -2.75 -21.92
CA THR A 453 2.95 -2.86 -22.98
C THR A 453 3.97 -1.72 -22.94
N THR A 454 3.50 -0.48 -22.73
CA THR A 454 4.37 0.69 -22.58
C THR A 454 5.25 0.56 -21.34
N MET A 455 4.68 0.10 -20.22
CA MET A 455 5.41 -0.07 -18.97
C MET A 455 6.47 -1.17 -19.06
N ILE A 456 6.17 -2.29 -19.71
CA ILE A 456 7.14 -3.36 -19.95
C ILE A 456 8.31 -2.86 -20.78
N ALA A 457 8.05 -2.14 -21.88
CA ALA A 457 9.10 -1.54 -22.71
C ALA A 457 9.96 -0.56 -21.91
N LEU A 458 9.32 0.32 -21.13
CA LEU A 458 10.01 1.26 -20.25
C LEU A 458 10.83 0.55 -19.17
N PHE A 459 10.31 -0.53 -18.60
CA PHE A 459 11.03 -1.33 -17.60
C PHE A 459 12.34 -1.89 -18.16
N PHE A 460 12.34 -2.47 -19.37
CA PHE A 460 13.56 -2.98 -19.98
C PHE A 460 14.59 -1.87 -20.24
N PHE A 461 14.14 -0.71 -20.68
CA PHE A 461 14.98 0.47 -20.86
C PHE A 461 15.61 0.95 -19.53
N ALA A 462 14.78 1.16 -18.51
CA ALA A 462 15.21 1.62 -17.18
C ALA A 462 16.16 0.59 -16.53
N ARG A 463 15.82 -0.70 -16.61
CA ARG A 463 16.65 -1.81 -16.13
C ARG A 463 18.03 -1.80 -16.80
N HIS A 464 18.09 -1.67 -18.13
CA HIS A 464 19.36 -1.65 -18.86
C HIS A 464 20.27 -0.51 -18.35
N ARG A 465 19.73 0.72 -18.24
CA ARG A 465 20.47 1.88 -17.72
C ARG A 465 20.89 1.72 -16.26
N ALA A 466 19.97 1.30 -15.41
CA ALA A 466 20.23 1.13 -13.99
C ALA A 466 21.32 0.06 -13.75
N TYR A 467 21.26 -1.07 -14.46
CA TYR A 467 22.24 -2.16 -14.33
C TYR A 467 23.61 -1.77 -14.90
N ALA A 468 23.68 -1.00 -15.98
CA ALA A 468 24.94 -0.45 -16.50
C ALA A 468 25.63 0.42 -15.45
N GLY A 469 24.90 1.29 -14.76
CA GLY A 469 25.44 2.13 -13.68
C GLY A 469 26.03 1.32 -12.54
N VAL A 470 25.32 0.29 -12.07
CA VAL A 470 25.79 -0.59 -10.98
C VAL A 470 27.07 -1.34 -11.41
N ARG A 471 27.11 -1.91 -12.63
CA ARG A 471 28.29 -2.63 -13.15
C ARG A 471 29.50 -1.72 -13.28
N GLN A 472 29.33 -0.47 -13.73
CA GLN A 472 30.40 0.52 -13.81
C GLN A 472 30.95 0.85 -12.43
N ALA A 473 30.08 1.09 -11.44
CA ALA A 473 30.50 1.36 -10.06
C ALA A 473 31.27 0.17 -9.46
N GLN A 474 30.81 -1.07 -9.66
CA GLN A 474 31.51 -2.29 -9.22
C GLN A 474 32.89 -2.44 -9.91
N ALA A 475 33.00 -2.16 -11.20
CA ALA A 475 34.27 -2.22 -11.93
C ALA A 475 35.28 -1.16 -11.45
N GLN A 476 34.82 0.05 -11.13
CA GLN A 476 35.64 1.11 -10.57
C GLN A 476 36.14 0.73 -9.16
N ALA A 477 35.26 0.23 -8.29
CA ALA A 477 35.66 -0.24 -6.95
C ALA A 477 36.71 -1.35 -7.01
N ALA A 478 36.58 -2.31 -7.92
CA ALA A 478 37.56 -3.39 -8.12
C ALA A 478 38.91 -2.87 -8.62
N LYS A 479 38.94 -1.83 -9.46
CA LYS A 479 40.20 -1.19 -9.89
C LYS A 479 40.92 -0.48 -8.74
N HIS A 480 40.16 0.27 -7.92
CA HIS A 480 40.75 0.94 -6.75
C HIS A 480 41.32 -0.04 -5.73
N HIS A 481 40.65 -1.18 -5.51
CA HIS A 481 41.17 -2.22 -4.60
C HIS A 481 42.49 -2.81 -5.10
N LYS A 482 42.60 -3.13 -6.40
CA LYS A 482 43.85 -3.62 -7.00
C LYS A 482 45.00 -2.63 -6.94
N ILE A 483 44.70 -1.31 -7.04
CA ILE A 483 45.76 -0.28 -6.93
C ILE A 483 46.22 -0.09 -5.49
N ALA A 484 45.33 -0.33 -4.51
CA ALA A 484 45.68 -0.24 -3.08
C ALA A 484 46.46 -1.46 -2.55
N GLU A 485 46.47 -2.57 -3.28
CA GLU A 485 47.22 -3.79 -2.96
C GLU A 485 48.65 -3.82 -3.60
N ILE A 486 48.99 -2.85 -4.46
CA ILE A 486 50.31 -2.62 -5.05
C ILE A 486 51.01 -1.51 -4.30
#